data_7a42a6a4aa95f02d3ead1adde298ff53
#
_entry.id   7a42a6a4aa95f02d3ead1adde298ff53
#
_cell.length_a   1.000
_cell.length_b   1.000
_cell.length_c   1.000
_cell.angle_alpha   90.00
_cell.angle_beta   90.00
_cell.angle_gamma   90.00
#
_symmetry.space_group_name_H-M   'P 1'
#
loop_
_entity.id
_entity.type
_entity.pdbx_description
1 polymer ?
#
loop_
_entity_poly.entity_id
_entity_poly.type
_entity_poly.pdbx_seq_one_letter_code
_entity_poly.pdbx_strand_id
1 'polypeptide(L)'
;MHYYQFHIGDYASHTRHLSLVEDIAYRRLLDFYYLNEQPIKQRDIARQIGMRDQEQDVLTVLNEFFVSTDAGFVSPRADKEIQHYHSKSEIKST
;
A
#
# COMPACT_ATOMS: atom_id res chain seq x y z
N MET A 1 -6.42 -9.97 -2.35
CA MET A 1 -6.61 -9.36 -3.68
C MET A 1 -5.34 -9.46 -4.48
N HIS A 2 -5.41 -10.08 -5.63
CA HIS A 2 -4.21 -10.29 -6.47
C HIS A 2 -4.10 -9.27 -7.61
N TYR A 3 -5.17 -8.54 -7.89
CA TYR A 3 -5.19 -7.50 -8.91
C TYR A 3 -5.83 -6.25 -8.35
N TYR A 4 -5.31 -5.11 -8.77
CA TYR A 4 -5.92 -3.82 -8.47
C TYR A 4 -5.67 -2.88 -9.64
N GLN A 5 -6.52 -1.87 -9.76
CA GLN A 5 -6.37 -0.87 -10.81
C GLN A 5 -5.24 0.08 -10.48
N PHE A 6 -4.31 0.23 -11.41
CA PHE A 6 -3.20 1.17 -11.26
C PHE A 6 -3.47 2.39 -12.13
N HIS A 7 -3.78 3.50 -11.48
CA HIS A 7 -4.10 4.75 -12.15
C HIS A 7 -2.82 5.57 -12.34
N ILE A 8 -2.22 5.47 -13.52
CA ILE A 8 -0.92 6.09 -13.82
C ILE A 8 -0.92 7.58 -13.55
N GLY A 9 -1.97 8.29 -13.97
CA GLY A 9 -2.07 9.73 -13.75
C GLY A 9 -2.11 10.10 -12.28
N ASP A 10 -2.93 9.39 -11.51
CA ASP A 10 -3.04 9.61 -10.07
C ASP A 10 -1.72 9.29 -9.37
N TYR A 11 -1.11 8.17 -9.74
CA TYR A 11 0.17 7.77 -9.16
C TYR A 11 1.22 8.84 -9.40
N ALA A 12 1.37 9.28 -10.65
CA ALA A 12 2.37 10.28 -11.01
C ALA A 12 2.17 11.59 -10.25
N SER A 13 0.91 12.06 -10.13
CA SER A 13 0.65 13.32 -9.46
C SER A 13 0.95 13.27 -7.96
N HIS A 14 0.84 12.12 -7.34
CA HIS A 14 1.08 11.96 -5.90
C HIS A 14 2.52 11.60 -5.56
N THR A 15 3.32 11.13 -6.51
CA THR A 15 4.64 10.58 -6.23
C THR A 15 5.80 11.30 -6.90
N ARG A 16 5.55 12.40 -7.62
CA ARG A 16 6.62 13.13 -8.33
C ARG A 16 7.74 13.63 -7.43
N HIS A 17 7.41 13.92 -6.18
CA HIS A 17 8.40 14.44 -5.22
C HIS A 17 9.24 13.32 -4.57
N LEU A 18 8.90 12.07 -4.83
CA LEU A 18 9.61 10.95 -4.22
C LEU A 18 10.93 10.68 -4.91
N SER A 19 11.93 10.26 -4.14
CA SER A 19 13.16 9.72 -4.70
C SER A 19 12.85 8.37 -5.36
N LEU A 20 13.79 7.88 -6.16
CA LEU A 20 13.62 6.58 -6.81
C LEU A 20 13.36 5.47 -5.78
N VAL A 21 14.14 5.47 -4.69
CA VAL A 21 13.98 4.46 -3.63
C VAL A 21 12.62 4.59 -2.95
N GLU A 22 12.20 5.81 -2.67
CA GLU A 22 10.90 6.05 -2.05
C GLU A 22 9.76 5.62 -2.96
N ASP A 23 9.90 5.86 -4.27
CA ASP A 23 8.89 5.43 -5.24
C ASP A 23 8.76 3.91 -5.25
N ILE A 24 9.88 3.20 -5.27
CA ILE A 24 9.88 1.73 -5.20
C ILE A 24 9.24 1.27 -3.88
N ALA A 25 9.59 1.91 -2.78
CA ALA A 25 9.04 1.57 -1.47
C ALA A 25 7.52 1.71 -1.47
N TYR A 26 7.01 2.79 -2.01
CA TYR A 26 5.57 3.03 -2.09
C TYR A 26 4.87 1.93 -2.89
N ARG A 27 5.42 1.60 -4.06
CA ARG A 27 4.87 0.54 -4.91
C ARG A 27 4.83 -0.79 -4.18
N ARG A 28 5.92 -1.14 -3.51
CA ARG A 28 6.01 -2.41 -2.79
C ARG A 28 5.08 -2.45 -1.56
N LEU A 29 4.93 -1.32 -0.88
CA LEU A 29 4.00 -1.23 0.24
C LEU A 29 2.55 -1.40 -0.22
N LEU A 30 2.20 -0.78 -1.35
CA LEU A 30 0.86 -0.94 -1.92
C LEU A 30 0.60 -2.39 -2.30
N ASP A 31 1.54 -3.03 -3.00
CA ASP A 31 1.40 -4.42 -3.38
C ASP A 31 1.19 -5.32 -2.15
N PHE A 32 2.00 -5.09 -1.12
CA PHE A 32 1.90 -5.84 0.13
C PHE A 32 0.54 -5.63 0.78
N TYR A 33 0.06 -4.39 0.81
CA TYR A 33 -1.22 -4.05 1.41
C TYR A 33 -2.39 -4.72 0.68
N TYR A 34 -2.39 -4.64 -0.65
CA TYR A 34 -3.44 -5.26 -1.45
C TYR A 34 -3.45 -6.79 -1.33
N LEU A 35 -2.28 -7.39 -1.29
CA LEU A 35 -2.19 -8.85 -1.14
C LEU A 35 -2.72 -9.33 0.20
N ASN A 36 -2.38 -8.65 1.27
CA ASN A 36 -2.71 -9.11 2.62
C ASN A 36 -4.04 -8.57 3.13
N GLU A 37 -4.50 -7.44 2.60
CA GLU A 37 -5.76 -6.80 2.99
C GLU A 37 -5.88 -6.57 4.50
N GLN A 38 -4.77 -6.21 5.13
CA GLN A 38 -4.72 -5.97 6.56
C GLN A 38 -3.78 -4.81 6.88
N PRO A 39 -3.96 -4.15 8.03
CA PRO A 39 -3.06 -3.08 8.43
C PRO A 39 -1.61 -3.54 8.45
N ILE A 40 -0.72 -2.66 8.00
CA ILE A 40 0.71 -2.96 7.95
C ILE A 40 1.33 -2.67 9.31
N LYS A 41 1.98 -3.66 9.90
CA LYS A 41 2.76 -3.46 11.11
C LYS A 41 4.10 -2.84 10.75
N GLN A 42 4.46 -1.76 11.43
CA GLN A 42 5.72 -1.06 11.15
C GLN A 42 6.93 -1.98 11.36
N ARG A 43 6.84 -2.87 12.32
CA ARG A 43 7.92 -3.80 12.62
C ARG A 43 8.17 -4.73 11.43
N ASP A 44 9.41 -4.80 11.01
CA ASP A 44 9.88 -5.69 9.94
C ASP A 44 9.28 -5.45 8.56
N ILE A 45 8.50 -4.36 8.35
CA ILE A 45 7.89 -4.15 7.04
C ILE A 45 8.94 -3.97 5.94
N ALA A 46 10.03 -3.28 6.22
CA ALA A 46 11.08 -3.10 5.22
C ALA A 46 11.66 -4.44 4.77
N ARG A 47 11.85 -5.35 5.69
CA ARG A 47 12.32 -6.71 5.39
C ARG A 47 11.28 -7.47 4.57
N GLN A 48 10.02 -7.37 4.95
CA GLN A 48 8.94 -8.10 4.29
C GLN A 48 8.74 -7.69 2.84
N ILE A 49 9.02 -6.43 2.51
CA ILE A 49 8.91 -5.97 1.13
C ILE A 49 10.26 -6.02 0.39
N GLY A 50 11.29 -6.63 1.01
CA GLY A 50 12.58 -6.80 0.36
C GLY A 50 13.44 -5.55 0.31
N MET A 51 13.27 -4.65 1.28
CA MET A 51 14.00 -3.38 1.33
C MET A 51 14.64 -3.16 2.70
N ARG A 52 15.21 -4.22 3.26
CA ARG A 52 15.79 -4.16 4.60
C ARG A 52 16.83 -3.04 4.75
N ASP A 53 17.67 -2.86 3.73
CA ASP A 53 18.73 -1.87 3.78
C ASP A 53 18.23 -0.44 3.55
N GLN A 54 16.98 -0.28 3.16
CA GLN A 54 16.35 1.02 2.92
C GLN A 54 15.22 1.29 3.93
N GLU A 55 15.36 0.80 5.13
CA GLU A 55 14.31 0.92 6.16
C GLU A 55 13.85 2.37 6.36
N GLN A 56 14.78 3.31 6.41
CA GLN A 56 14.43 4.72 6.62
C GLN A 56 13.53 5.24 5.52
N ASP A 57 13.82 4.90 4.26
CA ASP A 57 13.00 5.33 3.13
C ASP A 57 11.61 4.70 3.19
N VAL A 58 11.55 3.42 3.56
CA VAL A 58 10.28 2.70 3.70
C VAL A 58 9.41 3.36 4.77
N LEU A 59 9.99 3.69 5.93
CA LEU A 59 9.25 4.32 7.01
C LEU A 59 8.79 5.73 6.63
N THR A 60 9.61 6.47 5.89
CA THR A 60 9.24 7.79 5.42
C THR A 60 7.99 7.73 4.54
N VAL A 61 7.97 6.79 3.59
CA VAL A 61 6.84 6.61 2.69
C VAL A 61 5.61 6.11 3.47
N LEU A 62 5.81 5.18 4.38
CA LEU A 62 4.72 4.64 5.19
C LEU A 62 4.03 5.75 5.97
N ASN A 63 4.81 6.66 6.56
CA ASN A 63 4.25 7.78 7.32
C ASN A 63 3.59 8.84 6.44
N GLU A 64 4.03 8.98 5.20
CA GLU A 64 3.47 9.98 4.29
C GLU A 64 2.15 9.53 3.67
N PHE A 65 2.08 8.29 3.21
CA PHE A 65 0.95 7.82 2.40
C PHE A 65 -0.04 6.92 3.13
N PHE A 66 0.31 6.42 4.30
CA PHE A 66 -0.56 5.55 5.07
C PHE A 66 -0.93 6.22 6.38
N VAL A 67 -2.06 5.80 6.94
CA VAL A 67 -2.57 6.36 8.20
C VAL A 67 -2.25 5.38 9.34
N SER A 68 -1.62 5.90 10.40
CA SER A 68 -1.29 5.09 11.57
C SER A 68 -2.54 4.85 12.41
N THR A 69 -2.80 3.60 12.75
CA THR A 69 -3.89 3.19 13.63
C THR A 69 -3.36 2.25 14.69
N ASP A 70 -4.18 1.93 15.67
CA ASP A 70 -3.81 0.96 16.71
C ASP A 70 -3.49 -0.42 16.13
N ALA A 71 -4.12 -0.76 15.01
CA ALA A 71 -3.91 -2.05 14.36
C ALA A 71 -2.71 -2.06 13.41
N GLY A 72 -2.18 -0.88 13.08
CA GLY A 72 -1.09 -0.73 12.13
C GLY A 72 -1.40 0.37 11.12
N PHE A 73 -0.63 0.43 10.05
CA PHE A 73 -0.82 1.43 9.00
C PHE A 73 -1.84 0.96 7.97
N VAL A 74 -2.77 1.84 7.62
CA VAL A 74 -3.83 1.53 6.66
C VAL A 74 -3.83 2.55 5.53
N SER A 75 -4.35 2.15 4.37
CA SER A 75 -4.55 3.03 3.23
C SER A 75 -6.05 3.15 2.96
N PRO A 76 -6.68 4.27 3.35
CA PRO A 76 -8.11 4.45 3.09
C PRO A 76 -8.46 4.33 1.62
N ARG A 77 -7.58 4.79 0.75
CA ARG A 77 -7.78 4.71 -0.70
C ARG A 77 -7.79 3.26 -1.18
N ALA A 78 -6.83 2.48 -0.73
CA ALA A 78 -6.76 1.05 -1.07
C ALA A 78 -7.94 0.30 -0.45
N ASP A 79 -8.32 0.66 0.76
CA ASP A 79 -9.44 0.03 1.45
C ASP A 79 -10.75 0.16 0.66
N LYS A 80 -10.99 1.32 0.07
CA LYS A 80 -12.18 1.53 -0.77
C LYS A 80 -12.17 0.59 -1.97
N GLU A 81 -11.02 0.42 -2.59
CA GLU A 81 -10.88 -0.45 -3.76
C GLU A 81 -11.05 -1.92 -3.37
N ILE A 82 -10.45 -2.32 -2.26
CA ILE A 82 -10.59 -3.68 -1.73
C ILE A 82 -12.06 -3.98 -1.42
N GLN A 83 -12.73 -3.04 -0.75
CA GLN A 83 -14.15 -3.16 -0.40
C GLN A 83 -15.01 -3.32 -1.66
N HIS A 84 -14.72 -2.51 -2.67
CA HIS A 84 -15.44 -2.56 -3.93
C HIS A 84 -15.25 -3.91 -4.63
N TYR A 85 -14.03 -4.43 -4.59
CA TYR A 85 -13.69 -5.73 -5.17
C TYR A 85 -14.49 -6.85 -4.50
N HIS A 86 -14.53 -6.87 -3.17
CA HIS A 86 -15.27 -7.90 -2.44
C HIS A 86 -16.77 -7.77 -2.63
N SER A 87 -17.27 -6.55 -2.71
CA SER A 87 -18.69 -6.30 -2.97
C SER A 87 -19.13 -6.88 -4.31
N LYS A 88 -18.32 -6.68 -5.34
CA LYS A 88 -18.59 -7.25 -6.67
C LYS A 88 -18.55 -8.77 -6.64
N SER A 89 -17.59 -9.32 -5.90
CA SER A 89 -17.43 -10.77 -5.77
C SER A 89 -18.65 -11.39 -5.09
N GLU A 90 -19.16 -10.75 -4.05
CA GLU A 90 -20.35 -11.19 -3.34
C GLU A 90 -21.59 -11.16 -4.24
N ILE A 91 -21.75 -10.09 -5.00
CA ILE A 91 -22.87 -9.95 -5.93
C ILE A 91 -22.84 -11.08 -6.97
N LYS A 92 -21.67 -11.41 -7.46
CA LYS A 92 -21.51 -12.48 -8.46
C LYS A 92 -21.79 -13.87 -7.89
N SER A 93 -21.54 -14.06 -6.62
CA SER A 93 -21.70 -15.36 -6.00
C SER A 93 -23.16 -15.65 -5.61
N THR A 94 -24.02 -14.66 -5.68
CA THR A 94 -25.43 -14.85 -5.44
C THR A 94 -26.22 -14.96 -6.71
#